data_66c3a16e925403e261f3ead85c388de9
#
_entry.id   66c3a16e925403e261f3ead85c388de9
#
_cell.length_a   1.000
_cell.length_b   1.000
_cell.length_c   1.000
_cell.angle_alpha   90.00
_cell.angle_beta   90.00
_cell.angle_gamma   90.00
#
_symmetry.space_group_name_H-M   'P 1'
#
loop_
_entity.id
_entity.type
_entity.pdbx_description
1 polymer ?
#
loop_
_entity_poly.entity_id
_entity_poly.type
_entity_poly.pdbx_seq_one_letter_code
_entity_poly.pdbx_strand_id
1 'polypeptide(L)'
;RKAVDEAFAKADKIIKVDLINNRLVPNAMEPRACVVDYNIASEEITLYTTSQNPHLSRLVMSAFGGVAPENKLRVVAPDVGGGFGSKINVYNEEIVCSWASKKIERPIKWVAERTESFLTDTHGRDHVTHAELAVSNDGKFLGFKNETIANLGAYARVFGTVTPTYLFGPCATGVYVIPAAYSNVKAVYTNTAPVDAYRGAGRPEATYTIERLVEKAAMELGMDKTEIRMKNFPTQFPFKQTLVHTVDSGDYVAGLEKAKQMADYAGFEARRKKSEANGKLRGLGVSSYFEACGIAPSAAVMSLGCGVGLWESAEVRF
;
A
#
# COMPACT_ATOMS: atom_id res chain seq x y z
N ARG A 1 -24.48 -0.81 6.84
CA ARG A 1 -24.76 -2.21 7.22
C ARG A 1 -26.07 -2.72 6.61
N LYS A 2 -27.22 -2.09 6.84
CA LYS A 2 -28.52 -2.58 6.34
C LYS A 2 -28.52 -2.95 4.85
N ALA A 3 -28.00 -2.09 3.97
CA ALA A 3 -27.94 -2.40 2.53
C ALA A 3 -27.06 -3.62 2.21
N VAL A 4 -26.01 -3.86 3.01
CA VAL A 4 -25.17 -5.06 2.87
C VAL A 4 -25.92 -6.30 3.32
N ASP A 5 -26.60 -6.24 4.47
CA ASP A 5 -27.39 -7.37 4.98
C ASP A 5 -28.50 -7.75 3.99
N GLU A 6 -29.16 -6.76 3.37
CA GLU A 6 -30.17 -6.97 2.31
C GLU A 6 -29.55 -7.59 1.03
N ALA A 7 -28.36 -7.19 0.64
CA ALA A 7 -27.65 -7.76 -0.51
C ALA A 7 -27.26 -9.22 -0.25
N PHE A 8 -26.78 -9.52 0.95
CA PHE A 8 -26.41 -10.88 1.36
C PHE A 8 -27.63 -11.80 1.46
N ALA A 9 -28.78 -11.28 1.92
CA ALA A 9 -30.03 -12.05 1.98
C ALA A 9 -30.61 -12.40 0.59
N LYS A 10 -30.25 -11.64 -0.45
CA LYS A 10 -30.67 -11.85 -1.84
C LYS A 10 -29.69 -12.69 -2.66
N ALA A 11 -28.53 -13.01 -2.10
CA ALA A 11 -27.48 -13.72 -2.82
C ALA A 11 -27.84 -15.19 -3.01
N ASP A 12 -27.55 -15.70 -4.19
CA ASP A 12 -27.65 -17.14 -4.46
C ASP A 12 -26.49 -17.90 -3.81
N LYS A 13 -25.31 -17.25 -3.73
CA LYS A 13 -24.12 -17.78 -3.03
C LYS A 13 -23.40 -16.68 -2.24
N ILE A 14 -22.79 -17.10 -1.15
CA ILE A 14 -21.87 -16.26 -0.36
C ILE A 14 -20.49 -16.91 -0.41
N ILE A 15 -19.58 -16.26 -1.08
CA ILE A 15 -18.19 -16.68 -1.19
C ILE A 15 -17.41 -16.12 -0.01
N LYS A 16 -16.64 -16.95 0.68
CA LYS A 16 -15.90 -16.57 1.87
C LYS A 16 -14.42 -16.91 1.75
N VAL A 17 -13.55 -16.03 2.25
CA VAL A 17 -12.12 -16.29 2.37
C VAL A 17 -11.60 -15.80 3.72
N ASP A 18 -10.69 -16.58 4.28
CA ASP A 18 -9.86 -16.20 5.40
C ASP A 18 -8.43 -16.05 4.88
N LEU A 19 -7.86 -14.86 5.01
CA LEU A 19 -6.59 -14.50 4.40
C LEU A 19 -5.61 -13.98 5.44
N ILE A 20 -4.38 -14.44 5.32
CA ILE A 20 -3.23 -13.83 5.98
C ILE A 20 -2.39 -13.16 4.91
N ASN A 21 -2.30 -11.84 4.97
CA ASN A 21 -1.36 -11.09 4.16
C ASN A 21 -0.09 -10.93 4.98
N ASN A 22 0.91 -11.74 4.68
CA ASN A 22 2.11 -11.87 5.48
C ASN A 22 2.85 -10.55 5.64
N ARG A 23 3.45 -10.37 6.82
CA ARG A 23 4.42 -9.30 7.07
C ARG A 23 5.60 -9.41 6.10
N LEU A 24 6.04 -8.27 5.58
CA LEU A 24 7.16 -8.14 4.65
C LEU A 24 8.13 -7.05 5.11
N VAL A 25 9.41 -7.28 4.86
CA VAL A 25 10.45 -6.24 4.95
C VAL A 25 10.65 -5.65 3.55
N PRO A 26 10.64 -4.34 3.35
CA PRO A 26 10.83 -3.71 2.03
C PRO A 26 12.16 -4.05 1.35
N ASN A 27 13.21 -4.27 2.10
CA ASN A 27 14.49 -4.84 1.68
C ASN A 27 15.09 -4.18 0.42
N ALA A 28 15.24 -2.84 0.44
CA ALA A 28 15.94 -2.12 -0.62
C ALA A 28 17.38 -2.64 -0.79
N MET A 29 17.90 -2.65 -2.02
CA MET A 29 19.28 -3.09 -2.29
C MET A 29 20.30 -2.27 -1.51
N GLU A 30 20.09 -0.96 -1.42
CA GLU A 30 20.82 -0.07 -0.55
C GLU A 30 20.19 -0.07 0.86
N PRO A 31 20.90 -0.50 1.92
CA PRO A 31 20.46 -0.31 3.30
C PRO A 31 20.35 1.19 3.66
N ARG A 32 19.78 1.50 4.83
CA ARG A 32 19.75 2.86 5.33
C ARG A 32 21.16 3.35 5.64
N ALA A 33 21.44 4.63 5.35
CA ALA A 33 22.71 5.26 5.65
C ALA A 33 22.52 6.76 5.87
N CYS A 34 23.37 7.36 6.68
CA CYS A 34 23.45 8.80 6.80
C CYS A 34 24.89 9.29 7.02
N VAL A 35 25.11 10.54 6.60
CA VAL A 35 26.29 11.33 6.95
C VAL A 35 25.80 12.64 7.51
N VAL A 36 26.28 13.03 8.66
CA VAL A 36 25.91 14.26 9.34
C VAL A 36 27.14 15.14 9.49
N ASP A 37 27.00 16.40 9.13
CA ASP A 37 28.04 17.43 9.33
C ASP A 37 27.46 18.59 10.13
N TYR A 38 28.13 18.94 11.23
CA TYR A 38 27.78 20.09 12.05
C TYR A 38 28.81 21.21 11.82
N ASN A 39 28.32 22.34 11.36
CA ASN A 39 29.13 23.55 11.20
C ASN A 39 29.14 24.37 12.50
N ILE A 40 30.29 24.44 13.17
CA ILE A 40 30.47 25.13 14.47
C ILE A 40 30.18 26.63 14.35
N ALA A 41 30.58 27.25 13.24
CA ALA A 41 30.48 28.70 13.09
C ALA A 41 29.03 29.16 12.84
N SER A 42 28.27 28.42 12.04
CA SER A 42 26.87 28.74 11.73
C SER A 42 25.86 28.00 12.62
N GLU A 43 26.33 27.05 13.42
CA GLU A 43 25.49 26.12 14.22
C GLU A 43 24.49 25.34 13.37
N GLU A 44 24.78 25.12 12.10
CA GLU A 44 23.92 24.40 11.18
C GLU A 44 24.32 22.95 11.10
N ILE A 45 23.28 22.09 10.94
CA ILE A 45 23.43 20.66 10.70
C ILE A 45 23.04 20.37 9.26
N THR A 46 23.92 19.70 8.52
CA THR A 46 23.59 19.11 7.23
C THR A 46 23.55 17.59 7.38
N LEU A 47 22.37 17.00 7.18
CA LEU A 47 22.13 15.57 7.16
C LEU A 47 21.99 15.10 5.72
N TYR A 48 22.92 14.28 5.23
CA TYR A 48 22.75 13.49 4.02
C TYR A 48 22.22 12.13 4.41
N THR A 49 21.07 11.73 3.87
CA THR A 49 20.44 10.47 4.27
C THR A 49 19.71 9.79 3.11
N THR A 50 19.60 8.47 3.18
CA THR A 50 18.85 7.66 2.22
C THR A 50 17.36 7.78 2.50
N SER A 51 16.78 8.96 2.32
CA SER A 51 15.38 9.26 2.62
C SER A 51 14.53 9.39 1.36
N GLN A 52 13.27 8.92 1.45
CA GLN A 52 12.22 9.20 0.45
C GLN A 52 11.56 10.56 0.69
N ASN A 53 11.82 11.19 1.83
CA ASN A 53 11.02 12.30 2.33
C ASN A 53 11.83 13.32 3.13
N PRO A 54 12.79 14.02 2.49
CA PRO A 54 13.72 14.93 3.19
C PRO A 54 13.01 16.09 3.91
N HIS A 55 11.89 16.58 3.36
CA HIS A 55 11.13 17.67 3.99
C HIS A 55 10.47 17.22 5.29
N LEU A 56 9.83 16.04 5.30
CA LEU A 56 9.24 15.48 6.51
C LEU A 56 10.33 15.12 7.53
N SER A 57 11.45 14.58 7.08
CA SER A 57 12.58 14.29 7.96
C SER A 57 13.06 15.55 8.67
N ARG A 58 13.22 16.67 7.95
CA ARG A 58 13.59 17.98 8.54
C ARG A 58 12.57 18.41 9.60
N LEU A 59 11.28 18.38 9.26
CA LEU A 59 10.21 18.77 10.18
C LEU A 59 10.19 17.90 11.45
N VAL A 60 10.21 16.58 11.30
CA VAL A 60 10.13 15.63 12.43
C VAL A 60 11.37 15.72 13.32
N MET A 61 12.56 15.80 12.74
CA MET A 61 13.80 15.91 13.51
C MET A 61 13.90 17.23 14.27
N SER A 62 13.39 18.31 13.71
CA SER A 62 13.33 19.61 14.40
C SER A 62 12.25 19.61 15.48
N ALA A 63 11.00 19.30 15.16
CA ALA A 63 9.86 19.46 16.04
C ALA A 63 9.83 18.44 17.19
N PHE A 64 10.24 17.19 16.91
CA PHE A 64 10.14 16.07 17.86
C PHE A 64 11.50 15.49 18.26
N GLY A 65 12.47 15.49 17.36
CA GLY A 65 13.82 14.98 17.64
C GLY A 65 14.72 15.94 18.42
N GLY A 66 14.34 17.23 18.50
CA GLY A 66 15.12 18.25 19.20
C GLY A 66 16.55 18.45 18.71
N VAL A 67 16.82 18.06 17.48
CA VAL A 67 18.18 18.04 16.89
C VAL A 67 18.69 19.47 16.67
N ALA A 68 17.91 20.29 16.00
CA ALA A 68 18.14 21.70 15.76
C ALA A 68 16.83 22.40 15.35
N PRO A 69 16.74 23.73 15.45
CA PRO A 69 15.65 24.49 14.83
C PRO A 69 15.59 24.22 13.32
N GLU A 70 14.42 24.25 12.74
CA GLU A 70 14.22 23.87 11.32
C GLU A 70 15.07 24.69 10.35
N ASN A 71 15.27 25.99 10.65
CA ASN A 71 16.11 26.88 9.85
C ASN A 71 17.63 26.62 10.00
N LYS A 72 18.02 25.75 10.94
CA LYS A 72 19.41 25.31 11.17
C LYS A 72 19.63 23.85 10.78
N LEU A 73 18.63 23.20 10.21
CA LEU A 73 18.69 21.80 9.78
C LEU A 73 18.45 21.71 8.27
N ARG A 74 19.45 21.27 7.55
CA ARG A 74 19.37 20.93 6.13
C ARG A 74 19.37 19.42 5.97
N VAL A 75 18.34 18.87 5.30
CA VAL A 75 18.27 17.43 4.96
C VAL A 75 18.40 17.27 3.45
N VAL A 76 19.34 16.44 3.05
CA VAL A 76 19.65 16.17 1.64
C VAL A 76 19.47 14.68 1.38
N ALA A 77 18.60 14.34 0.44
CA ALA A 77 18.49 12.99 -0.09
C ALA A 77 19.21 12.96 -1.45
N PRO A 78 20.41 12.33 -1.54
CA PRO A 78 21.09 12.12 -2.81
C PRO A 78 20.40 11.03 -3.64
N ASP A 79 21.08 10.46 -4.63
CA ASP A 79 20.59 9.28 -5.34
C ASP A 79 20.40 8.12 -4.36
N VAL A 80 19.15 7.70 -4.17
CA VAL A 80 18.78 6.69 -3.18
C VAL A 80 18.52 5.35 -3.87
N GLY A 81 19.20 4.30 -3.40
CA GLY A 81 19.17 2.94 -3.95
C GLY A 81 17.93 2.13 -3.56
N GLY A 82 16.75 2.77 -3.62
CA GLY A 82 15.45 2.21 -3.29
C GLY A 82 15.04 2.46 -1.83
N GLY A 83 13.75 2.57 -1.59
CA GLY A 83 13.17 2.76 -0.26
C GLY A 83 11.90 1.93 -0.07
N PHE A 84 11.02 1.93 -1.05
CA PHE A 84 9.78 1.15 -1.11
C PHE A 84 8.84 1.35 0.09
N GLY A 85 9.00 2.48 0.81
CA GLY A 85 8.24 2.83 2.00
C GLY A 85 9.09 2.85 3.28
N SER A 86 10.07 1.98 3.45
CA SER A 86 10.88 1.93 4.68
C SER A 86 11.71 3.18 4.93
N LYS A 87 12.08 3.92 3.89
CA LYS A 87 12.88 5.15 4.00
C LYS A 87 12.03 6.44 4.07
N ILE A 88 10.73 6.32 4.36
CA ILE A 88 9.86 7.48 4.63
C ILE A 88 10.06 8.01 6.05
N ASN A 89 10.21 7.10 7.01
CA ASN A 89 10.28 7.43 8.42
C ASN A 89 11.64 8.02 8.80
N VAL A 90 11.64 8.83 9.85
CA VAL A 90 12.86 9.21 10.57
C VAL A 90 13.23 8.09 11.54
N TYR A 91 14.46 7.69 11.54
CA TYR A 91 14.98 6.63 12.41
C TYR A 91 15.90 7.19 13.49
N ASN A 92 16.03 6.42 14.56
CA ASN A 92 16.83 6.84 15.72
C ASN A 92 18.29 7.10 15.37
N GLU A 93 18.85 6.37 14.42
CA GLU A 93 20.24 6.51 13.96
C GLU A 93 20.50 7.88 13.35
N GLU A 94 19.55 8.44 12.60
CA GLU A 94 19.67 9.79 12.02
C GLU A 94 19.68 10.86 13.12
N ILE A 95 18.83 10.70 14.14
CA ILE A 95 18.76 11.61 15.28
C ILE A 95 20.04 11.52 16.12
N VAL A 96 20.47 10.29 16.44
CA VAL A 96 21.66 10.05 17.27
C VAL A 96 22.93 10.53 16.57
N CYS A 97 23.09 10.27 15.26
CA CYS A 97 24.22 10.76 14.49
C CYS A 97 24.25 12.30 14.42
N SER A 98 23.07 12.93 14.31
CA SER A 98 22.97 14.40 14.30
C SER A 98 23.36 15.00 15.65
N TRP A 99 22.83 14.44 16.74
CA TRP A 99 23.20 14.84 18.10
C TRP A 99 24.68 14.62 18.37
N ALA A 100 25.23 13.47 18.00
CA ALA A 100 26.61 13.13 18.24
C ALA A 100 27.57 14.02 17.41
N SER A 101 27.27 14.31 16.15
CA SER A 101 28.06 15.23 15.31
C SER A 101 28.16 16.62 15.95
N LYS A 102 27.06 17.14 16.47
CA LYS A 102 27.06 18.41 17.24
C LYS A 102 27.86 18.30 18.53
N LYS A 103 27.80 17.17 19.25
CA LYS A 103 28.47 16.96 20.53
C LYS A 103 29.99 16.88 20.41
N ILE A 104 30.48 16.24 19.35
CA ILE A 104 31.92 16.04 19.13
C ILE A 104 32.53 17.04 18.13
N GLU A 105 31.69 17.88 17.54
CA GLU A 105 32.07 18.87 16.53
C GLU A 105 32.82 18.26 15.33
N ARG A 106 32.39 17.10 14.89
CA ARG A 106 32.95 16.32 13.78
C ARG A 106 31.86 15.66 12.95
N PRO A 107 32.11 15.48 11.64
CA PRO A 107 31.20 14.68 10.82
C PRO A 107 31.09 13.24 11.31
N ILE A 108 29.88 12.69 11.22
CA ILE A 108 29.60 11.30 11.56
C ILE A 108 28.96 10.63 10.37
N LYS A 109 29.39 9.38 10.08
CA LYS A 109 28.80 8.50 9.10
C LYS A 109 28.30 7.22 9.79
N TRP A 110 27.09 6.81 9.42
CA TRP A 110 26.53 5.54 9.77
C TRP A 110 25.99 4.83 8.54
N VAL A 111 26.13 3.50 8.47
CA VAL A 111 25.58 2.66 7.41
C VAL A 111 25.02 1.40 8.08
N ALA A 112 23.75 1.10 7.83
CA ALA A 112 23.15 -0.12 8.35
C ALA A 112 23.73 -1.37 7.69
N GLU A 113 23.90 -2.42 8.48
CA GLU A 113 24.06 -3.75 7.96
C GLU A 113 22.69 -4.33 7.52
N ARG A 114 22.70 -5.34 6.67
CA ARG A 114 21.45 -5.96 6.20
C ARG A 114 20.64 -6.59 7.33
N THR A 115 21.31 -7.18 8.32
CA THR A 115 20.69 -7.74 9.52
C THR A 115 19.99 -6.68 10.37
N GLU A 116 20.60 -5.48 10.51
CA GLU A 116 19.98 -4.34 11.19
C GLU A 116 18.71 -3.91 10.46
N SER A 117 18.77 -3.83 9.11
CA SER A 117 17.59 -3.47 8.30
C SER A 117 16.42 -4.43 8.53
N PHE A 118 16.67 -5.74 8.61
CA PHE A 118 15.62 -6.72 8.92
C PHE A 118 15.01 -6.56 10.33
N LEU A 119 15.77 -6.07 11.27
CA LEU A 119 15.34 -5.92 12.66
C LEU A 119 14.69 -4.56 12.96
N THR A 120 15.13 -3.50 12.28
CA THR A 120 14.83 -2.11 12.67
C THR A 120 14.05 -1.31 11.63
N ASP A 121 14.10 -1.68 10.34
CA ASP A 121 13.30 -1.01 9.33
C ASP A 121 11.80 -1.26 9.56
N THR A 122 10.98 -0.31 9.15
CA THR A 122 9.53 -0.52 9.18
C THR A 122 9.15 -1.61 8.18
N HIS A 123 8.28 -2.50 8.62
CA HIS A 123 7.73 -3.57 7.81
C HIS A 123 6.45 -3.12 7.09
N GLY A 124 5.92 -3.96 6.22
CA GLY A 124 4.65 -3.72 5.53
C GLY A 124 3.70 -4.91 5.67
N ARG A 125 2.44 -4.71 5.24
CA ARG A 125 1.37 -5.71 5.24
C ARG A 125 0.94 -6.11 6.67
N ASP A 126 0.89 -7.42 6.96
CA ASP A 126 0.52 -7.99 8.25
C ASP A 126 -0.96 -7.80 8.62
N HIS A 127 -1.81 -8.24 7.71
CA HIS A 127 -3.27 -8.24 7.88
C HIS A 127 -3.81 -9.66 7.99
N VAL A 128 -4.74 -9.86 8.93
CA VAL A 128 -5.62 -11.03 8.98
C VAL A 128 -7.02 -10.56 8.59
N THR A 129 -7.54 -11.09 7.50
CA THR A 129 -8.80 -10.62 6.91
C THR A 129 -9.77 -11.77 6.70
N HIS A 130 -10.97 -11.64 7.27
CA HIS A 130 -12.14 -12.40 6.86
C HIS A 130 -12.93 -11.57 5.86
N ALA A 131 -13.22 -12.13 4.68
CA ALA A 131 -13.96 -11.39 3.66
C ALA A 131 -15.02 -12.27 2.99
N GLU A 132 -16.14 -11.64 2.63
CA GLU A 132 -17.31 -12.28 2.03
C GLU A 132 -17.78 -11.49 0.81
N LEU A 133 -18.17 -12.21 -0.24
CA LEU A 133 -18.75 -11.66 -1.47
C LEU A 133 -20.08 -12.34 -1.74
N ALA A 134 -21.17 -11.57 -1.77
CA ALA A 134 -22.50 -12.02 -2.14
C ALA A 134 -22.62 -11.98 -3.67
N VAL A 135 -22.97 -13.10 -4.29
CA VAL A 135 -23.05 -13.27 -5.74
C VAL A 135 -24.35 -13.92 -6.16
N SER A 136 -24.83 -13.57 -7.37
CA SER A 136 -25.93 -14.30 -8.03
C SER A 136 -25.40 -15.50 -8.81
N ASN A 137 -26.26 -16.45 -9.14
CA ASN A 137 -25.90 -17.64 -9.93
C ASN A 137 -25.31 -17.31 -11.30
N ASP A 138 -25.67 -16.16 -11.86
CA ASP A 138 -25.12 -15.67 -13.12
C ASP A 138 -23.80 -14.89 -12.95
N GLY A 139 -23.25 -14.82 -11.72
CA GLY A 139 -21.94 -14.23 -11.41
C GLY A 139 -21.93 -12.72 -11.20
N LYS A 140 -23.10 -12.05 -11.00
CA LYS A 140 -23.12 -10.63 -10.60
C LYS A 140 -22.78 -10.47 -9.12
N PHE A 141 -21.97 -9.45 -8.81
CA PHE A 141 -21.62 -9.09 -7.44
C PHE A 141 -22.73 -8.21 -6.83
N LEU A 142 -23.26 -8.64 -5.71
CA LEU A 142 -24.38 -7.98 -5.03
C LEU A 142 -23.95 -7.24 -3.78
N GLY A 143 -22.96 -7.78 -3.05
CA GLY A 143 -22.48 -7.17 -1.82
C GLY A 143 -21.10 -7.68 -1.43
N PHE A 144 -20.34 -6.82 -0.75
CA PHE A 144 -19.02 -7.11 -0.21
C PHE A 144 -18.95 -6.77 1.27
N LYS A 145 -18.23 -7.61 2.03
CA LYS A 145 -17.98 -7.37 3.45
C LYS A 145 -16.62 -7.89 3.81
N ASN A 146 -15.84 -7.09 4.56
CA ASN A 146 -14.62 -7.57 5.16
C ASN A 146 -14.45 -7.07 6.60
N GLU A 147 -13.82 -7.92 7.40
CA GLU A 147 -13.31 -7.62 8.73
C GLU A 147 -11.83 -7.93 8.77
N THR A 148 -11.02 -6.92 9.08
CA THR A 148 -9.57 -7.00 9.03
C THR A 148 -8.97 -6.62 10.38
N ILE A 149 -8.05 -7.43 10.88
CA ILE A 149 -7.14 -7.08 11.97
C ILE A 149 -5.81 -6.72 11.32
N ALA A 150 -5.37 -5.47 11.50
CA ALA A 150 -4.12 -4.96 10.97
C ALA A 150 -3.12 -4.71 12.09
N ASN A 151 -1.96 -5.36 12.03
CA ASN A 151 -0.89 -5.17 12.99
C ASN A 151 -0.12 -3.88 12.70
N LEU A 152 0.01 -3.01 13.70
CA LEU A 152 0.81 -1.76 13.64
C LEU A 152 2.23 -1.95 14.17
N GLY A 153 2.53 -3.08 14.81
CA GLY A 153 3.77 -3.27 15.56
C GLY A 153 3.78 -2.49 16.88
N ALA A 154 4.96 -2.21 17.39
CA ALA A 154 5.14 -1.62 18.73
C ALA A 154 4.81 -0.12 18.80
N TYR A 155 5.00 0.62 17.70
CA TYR A 155 4.90 2.07 17.67
C TYR A 155 4.16 2.56 16.42
N ALA A 156 3.33 3.60 16.58
CA ALA A 156 2.79 4.32 15.43
C ALA A 156 3.94 4.99 14.64
N ARG A 157 3.91 4.81 13.34
CA ARG A 157 4.78 5.50 12.40
C ARG A 157 3.97 6.44 11.52
N VAL A 158 4.63 7.13 10.59
CA VAL A 158 4.02 8.22 9.79
C VAL A 158 2.75 7.78 9.08
N PHE A 159 2.76 6.63 8.40
CA PHE A 159 1.63 6.09 7.65
C PHE A 159 1.06 4.79 8.25
N GLY A 160 1.58 4.33 9.39
CA GLY A 160 1.21 3.04 9.97
C GLY A 160 -0.29 2.89 10.21
N THR A 161 -0.96 3.93 10.71
CA THR A 161 -2.41 3.90 10.94
C THR A 161 -3.22 4.19 9.66
N VAL A 162 -2.67 4.97 8.72
CA VAL A 162 -3.33 5.38 7.47
C VAL A 162 -3.38 4.24 6.47
N THR A 163 -2.29 3.46 6.39
CA THR A 163 -2.15 2.33 5.46
C THR A 163 -3.29 1.32 5.55
N PRO A 164 -3.61 0.73 6.73
CA PRO A 164 -4.67 -0.27 6.84
C PRO A 164 -6.08 0.33 6.83
N THR A 165 -6.23 1.64 7.00
CA THR A 165 -7.53 2.30 7.09
C THR A 165 -7.87 3.05 5.80
N TYR A 166 -7.34 4.26 5.64
CA TYR A 166 -7.69 5.15 4.51
C TYR A 166 -7.13 4.70 3.16
N LEU A 167 -6.06 3.90 3.13
CA LEU A 167 -5.48 3.43 1.89
C LEU A 167 -5.94 2.01 1.51
N PHE A 168 -6.36 1.21 2.48
CA PHE A 168 -6.92 -0.13 2.29
C PHE A 168 -8.45 -0.09 2.10
N GLY A 169 -9.18 0.46 3.09
CA GLY A 169 -10.64 0.40 3.13
C GLY A 169 -11.33 0.96 1.88
N PRO A 170 -11.01 2.19 1.43
CA PRO A 170 -11.59 2.76 0.22
C PRO A 170 -11.36 1.95 -1.05
N CYS A 171 -10.28 1.17 -1.13
CA CYS A 171 -9.94 0.35 -2.28
C CYS A 171 -10.49 -1.09 -2.20
N ALA A 172 -11.17 -1.46 -1.11
CA ALA A 172 -11.53 -2.85 -0.81
C ALA A 172 -12.51 -3.49 -1.81
N THR A 173 -13.26 -2.70 -2.58
CA THR A 173 -14.13 -3.21 -3.66
C THR A 173 -13.41 -3.35 -5.01
N GLY A 174 -12.13 -2.97 -5.08
CA GLY A 174 -11.34 -3.04 -6.32
C GLY A 174 -11.98 -2.24 -7.45
N VAL A 175 -11.82 -2.72 -8.67
CA VAL A 175 -12.37 -2.10 -9.89
C VAL A 175 -13.85 -2.43 -10.15
N TYR A 176 -14.48 -3.20 -9.27
CA TYR A 176 -15.77 -3.83 -9.54
C TYR A 176 -16.97 -2.98 -9.13
N VAL A 177 -18.06 -3.15 -9.88
CA VAL A 177 -19.39 -2.64 -9.51
C VAL A 177 -19.98 -3.56 -8.43
N ILE A 178 -19.96 -3.10 -7.19
CA ILE A 178 -20.53 -3.79 -6.04
C ILE A 178 -21.52 -2.83 -5.35
N PRO A 179 -22.84 -3.05 -5.44
CA PRO A 179 -23.84 -2.09 -4.98
C PRO A 179 -23.84 -1.82 -3.48
N ALA A 180 -23.43 -2.80 -2.67
CA ALA A 180 -23.39 -2.68 -1.22
C ALA A 180 -22.05 -3.17 -0.67
N ALA A 181 -21.38 -2.34 0.13
CA ALA A 181 -20.09 -2.70 0.69
C ALA A 181 -19.96 -2.26 2.15
N TYR A 182 -19.27 -3.09 2.93
CA TYR A 182 -18.90 -2.81 4.31
C TYR A 182 -17.45 -3.25 4.54
N SER A 183 -16.63 -2.34 5.04
CA SER A 183 -15.25 -2.62 5.43
C SER A 183 -15.02 -2.16 6.86
N ASN A 184 -14.51 -3.07 7.69
CA ASN A 184 -14.15 -2.80 9.08
C ASN A 184 -12.70 -3.21 9.32
N VAL A 185 -11.92 -2.29 9.85
CA VAL A 185 -10.51 -2.52 10.18
C VAL A 185 -10.26 -2.23 11.66
N LYS A 186 -9.67 -3.18 12.35
CA LYS A 186 -9.15 -3.02 13.70
C LYS A 186 -7.63 -2.99 13.64
N ALA A 187 -7.06 -1.80 13.80
CA ALA A 187 -5.61 -1.63 13.91
C ALA A 187 -5.19 -1.93 15.35
N VAL A 188 -4.20 -2.81 15.52
CA VAL A 188 -3.74 -3.27 16.83
C VAL A 188 -2.24 -3.09 17.00
N TYR A 189 -1.82 -2.67 18.18
CA TYR A 189 -0.41 -2.63 18.56
C TYR A 189 0.06 -4.01 19.04
N THR A 190 1.29 -4.34 18.71
CA THR A 190 1.98 -5.56 19.19
C THR A 190 3.44 -5.22 19.54
N ASN A 191 4.15 -6.15 20.14
CA ASN A 191 5.57 -5.99 20.50
C ASN A 191 6.55 -6.35 19.37
N THR A 192 6.12 -6.19 18.12
CA THR A 192 6.95 -6.46 16.93
C THR A 192 7.50 -5.17 16.34
N ALA A 193 8.39 -5.26 15.35
CA ALA A 193 8.82 -4.11 14.57
C ALA A 193 7.59 -3.34 14.01
N PRO A 194 7.63 -2.00 13.93
CA PRO A 194 6.52 -1.22 13.40
C PRO A 194 6.13 -1.62 11.98
N VAL A 195 4.84 -1.58 11.69
CA VAL A 195 4.31 -1.74 10.33
C VAL A 195 3.91 -0.38 9.78
N ASP A 196 4.35 -0.07 8.58
CA ASP A 196 4.07 1.19 7.90
C ASP A 196 3.89 0.97 6.39
N ALA A 197 4.03 2.01 5.61
CA ALA A 197 3.92 1.93 4.17
C ALA A 197 4.96 0.98 3.56
N TYR A 198 4.47 0.06 2.75
CA TYR A 198 5.28 -0.70 1.81
C TYR A 198 4.61 -0.61 0.43
N ARG A 199 5.38 -0.45 -0.60
CA ARG A 199 5.01 -0.28 -2.03
C ARG A 199 3.55 -0.58 -2.32
N GLY A 200 2.75 0.47 -2.61
CA GLY A 200 1.29 0.41 -2.76
C GLY A 200 0.49 0.71 -1.48
N ALA A 201 1.05 0.47 -0.27
CA ALA A 201 0.54 0.94 1.02
C ALA A 201 -0.99 0.78 1.20
N GLY A 202 -1.46 -0.42 1.51
CA GLY A 202 -2.89 -0.73 1.71
C GLY A 202 -3.63 -1.14 0.43
N ARG A 203 -3.26 -0.59 -0.73
CA ARG A 203 -3.91 -0.94 -2.01
C ARG A 203 -3.61 -2.36 -2.46
N PRO A 204 -2.37 -2.90 -2.35
CA PRO A 204 -2.11 -4.31 -2.63
C PRO A 204 -2.87 -5.26 -1.70
N GLU A 205 -3.02 -4.90 -0.44
CA GLU A 205 -3.77 -5.68 0.54
C GLU A 205 -5.27 -5.73 0.18
N ALA A 206 -5.82 -4.60 -0.28
CA ALA A 206 -7.19 -4.51 -0.78
C ALA A 206 -7.36 -5.35 -2.04
N THR A 207 -6.47 -5.21 -3.02
CA THR A 207 -6.46 -5.98 -4.26
C THR A 207 -6.36 -7.48 -3.97
N TYR A 208 -5.46 -7.89 -3.09
CA TYR A 208 -5.33 -9.30 -2.69
C TYR A 208 -6.65 -9.84 -2.13
N THR A 209 -7.32 -9.09 -1.27
CA THR A 209 -8.58 -9.51 -0.65
C THR A 209 -9.69 -9.71 -1.68
N ILE A 210 -9.96 -8.70 -2.51
CA ILE A 210 -11.06 -8.78 -3.48
C ILE A 210 -10.78 -9.77 -4.61
N GLU A 211 -9.55 -9.83 -5.12
CA GLU A 211 -9.20 -10.72 -6.21
C GLU A 211 -9.21 -12.21 -5.79
N ARG A 212 -8.87 -12.52 -4.53
CA ARG A 212 -9.03 -13.87 -3.97
C ARG A 212 -10.50 -14.28 -3.87
N LEU A 213 -11.40 -13.35 -3.49
CA LEU A 213 -12.85 -13.60 -3.51
C LEU A 213 -13.36 -13.82 -4.92
N VAL A 214 -12.97 -12.99 -5.87
CA VAL A 214 -13.39 -13.09 -7.28
C VAL A 214 -12.91 -14.40 -7.91
N GLU A 215 -11.66 -14.79 -7.67
CA GLU A 215 -11.12 -16.07 -8.14
C GLU A 215 -11.89 -17.26 -7.56
N LYS A 216 -12.19 -17.23 -6.26
CA LYS A 216 -12.96 -18.26 -5.59
C LYS A 216 -14.41 -18.30 -6.10
N ALA A 217 -15.02 -17.14 -6.34
CA ALA A 217 -16.35 -17.04 -6.93
C ALA A 217 -16.41 -17.69 -8.32
N ALA A 218 -15.44 -17.41 -9.18
CA ALA A 218 -15.32 -18.03 -10.49
C ALA A 218 -15.26 -19.57 -10.38
N MET A 219 -14.42 -20.08 -9.47
CA MET A 219 -14.31 -21.53 -9.23
C MET A 219 -15.61 -22.16 -8.73
N GLU A 220 -16.26 -21.55 -7.75
CA GLU A 220 -17.49 -22.11 -7.15
C GLU A 220 -18.71 -22.01 -8.08
N LEU A 221 -18.72 -21.07 -9.01
CA LEU A 221 -19.75 -20.91 -10.03
C LEU A 221 -19.46 -21.69 -11.32
N GLY A 222 -18.24 -22.25 -11.45
CA GLY A 222 -17.80 -22.91 -12.69
C GLY A 222 -17.66 -21.93 -13.86
N MET A 223 -17.39 -20.65 -13.59
CA MET A 223 -17.23 -19.59 -14.57
C MET A 223 -15.74 -19.35 -14.91
N ASP A 224 -15.48 -18.91 -16.15
CA ASP A 224 -14.15 -18.42 -16.49
C ASP A 224 -13.78 -17.19 -15.63
N LYS A 225 -12.54 -17.19 -15.13
CA LYS A 225 -12.05 -16.14 -14.23
C LYS A 225 -11.99 -14.74 -14.87
N THR A 226 -11.87 -14.66 -16.20
CA THR A 226 -11.89 -13.39 -16.92
C THR A 226 -13.32 -12.93 -17.21
N GLU A 227 -14.22 -13.85 -17.51
CA GLU A 227 -15.63 -13.56 -17.76
C GLU A 227 -16.33 -12.98 -16.52
N ILE A 228 -16.14 -13.57 -15.34
CA ILE A 228 -16.75 -13.04 -14.10
C ILE A 228 -16.24 -11.63 -13.79
N ARG A 229 -14.96 -11.32 -14.10
CA ARG A 229 -14.39 -9.98 -13.94
C ARG A 229 -15.01 -8.99 -14.91
N MET A 230 -15.02 -9.30 -16.21
CA MET A 230 -15.61 -8.43 -17.24
C MET A 230 -17.09 -8.16 -16.98
N LYS A 231 -17.83 -9.12 -16.49
CA LYS A 231 -19.24 -8.99 -16.12
C LYS A 231 -19.49 -7.94 -15.03
N ASN A 232 -18.51 -7.70 -14.17
CA ASN A 232 -18.62 -6.82 -13.01
C ASN A 232 -17.79 -5.54 -13.13
N PHE A 233 -17.18 -5.28 -14.27
CA PHE A 233 -16.52 -3.99 -14.52
C PHE A 233 -17.54 -2.86 -14.76
N PRO A 234 -17.23 -1.62 -14.36
CA PRO A 234 -18.00 -0.46 -14.76
C PRO A 234 -17.91 -0.23 -16.28
N THR A 235 -19.02 0.14 -16.87
CA THR A 235 -19.14 0.46 -18.31
C THR A 235 -19.40 1.93 -18.59
N GLN A 236 -19.64 2.72 -17.54
CA GLN A 236 -19.90 4.16 -17.62
C GLN A 236 -19.00 4.90 -16.63
N PHE A 237 -18.49 6.04 -17.04
CA PHE A 237 -17.61 6.89 -16.25
C PHE A 237 -18.11 8.35 -16.29
N PRO A 238 -17.88 9.15 -15.23
CA PRO A 238 -17.23 8.72 -13.97
C PRO A 238 -18.06 7.70 -13.21
N PHE A 239 -17.38 6.69 -12.64
CA PHE A 239 -18.03 5.65 -11.83
C PHE A 239 -17.77 5.91 -10.33
N LYS A 240 -18.83 6.14 -9.57
CA LYS A 240 -18.76 6.28 -8.11
C LYS A 240 -18.81 4.92 -7.45
N GLN A 241 -17.73 4.51 -6.81
CA GLN A 241 -17.70 3.30 -6.00
C GLN A 241 -18.55 3.43 -4.74
N THR A 242 -18.99 2.30 -4.23
CA THR A 242 -19.84 2.24 -3.03
C THR A 242 -19.13 2.72 -1.77
N LEU A 243 -17.80 2.57 -1.70
CA LEU A 243 -17.03 3.02 -0.53
C LEU A 243 -16.68 4.51 -0.65
N VAL A 244 -15.58 4.87 -1.28
CA VAL A 244 -15.10 6.26 -1.25
C VAL A 244 -14.77 6.81 -2.64
N HIS A 245 -14.09 6.02 -3.49
CA HIS A 245 -13.50 6.54 -4.71
C HIS A 245 -14.52 6.83 -5.81
N THR A 246 -14.21 7.81 -6.62
CA THR A 246 -14.83 8.00 -7.94
C THR A 246 -13.75 7.73 -8.98
N VAL A 247 -14.00 6.77 -9.84
CA VAL A 247 -13.13 6.44 -10.97
C VAL A 247 -13.56 7.32 -12.14
N ASP A 248 -12.66 8.13 -12.62
CA ASP A 248 -12.95 9.17 -13.62
C ASP A 248 -13.11 8.62 -15.03
N SER A 249 -12.28 7.64 -15.39
CA SER A 249 -12.23 7.07 -16.75
C SER A 249 -11.65 5.64 -16.72
N GLY A 250 -11.80 4.93 -17.83
CA GLY A 250 -11.18 3.62 -18.04
C GLY A 250 -11.91 2.77 -19.08
N ASP A 251 -11.20 1.77 -19.57
CA ASP A 251 -11.75 0.68 -20.37
C ASP A 251 -11.13 -0.63 -19.85
N TYR A 252 -11.73 -1.16 -18.79
CA TYR A 252 -11.22 -2.35 -18.11
C TYR A 252 -11.41 -3.62 -18.93
N VAL A 253 -12.46 -3.67 -19.78
CA VAL A 253 -12.71 -4.81 -20.67
C VAL A 253 -11.62 -4.87 -21.73
N ALA A 254 -11.36 -3.76 -22.44
CA ALA A 254 -10.30 -3.72 -23.46
C ALA A 254 -8.92 -4.01 -22.85
N GLY A 255 -8.63 -3.49 -21.65
CA GLY A 255 -7.39 -3.79 -20.93
C GLY A 255 -7.21 -5.27 -20.63
N LEU A 256 -8.25 -5.94 -20.12
CA LEU A 256 -8.22 -7.38 -19.81
C LEU A 256 -8.13 -8.21 -21.10
N GLU A 257 -8.88 -7.89 -22.15
CA GLU A 257 -8.79 -8.59 -23.44
C GLU A 257 -7.40 -8.45 -24.06
N LYS A 258 -6.79 -7.28 -23.98
CA LYS A 258 -5.40 -7.09 -24.44
C LYS A 258 -4.42 -7.96 -23.64
N ALA A 259 -4.58 -8.03 -22.33
CA ALA A 259 -3.74 -8.89 -21.48
C ALA A 259 -3.92 -10.37 -21.81
N LYS A 260 -5.15 -10.84 -22.06
CA LYS A 260 -5.45 -12.21 -22.51
C LYS A 260 -4.76 -12.55 -23.82
N GLN A 261 -4.80 -11.64 -24.81
CA GLN A 261 -4.11 -11.79 -26.08
C GLN A 261 -2.59 -11.91 -25.90
N MET A 262 -1.98 -10.99 -25.13
CA MET A 262 -0.53 -10.97 -24.89
C MET A 262 -0.04 -12.21 -24.15
N ALA A 263 -0.85 -12.75 -23.23
CA ALA A 263 -0.54 -13.95 -22.45
C ALA A 263 -0.86 -15.26 -23.20
N ASP A 264 -1.43 -15.19 -24.39
CA ASP A 264 -2.01 -16.35 -25.08
C ASP A 264 -2.89 -17.17 -24.10
N TYR A 265 -3.90 -16.51 -23.56
CA TYR A 265 -4.79 -17.10 -22.56
C TYR A 265 -5.45 -18.39 -23.07
N ALA A 266 -5.93 -18.38 -24.31
CA ALA A 266 -6.58 -19.54 -24.95
C ALA A 266 -5.65 -20.76 -25.07
N GLY A 267 -4.35 -20.54 -25.31
CA GLY A 267 -3.34 -21.60 -25.41
C GLY A 267 -2.83 -22.12 -24.07
N PHE A 268 -3.31 -21.59 -22.93
CA PHE A 268 -2.76 -21.94 -21.61
C PHE A 268 -2.89 -23.42 -21.28
N GLU A 269 -4.05 -24.05 -21.53
CA GLU A 269 -4.26 -25.46 -21.21
C GLU A 269 -3.32 -26.40 -21.98
N ALA A 270 -3.04 -26.10 -23.23
CA ALA A 270 -2.05 -26.86 -24.00
C ALA A 270 -0.63 -26.72 -23.39
N ARG A 271 -0.26 -25.50 -22.98
CA ARG A 271 1.02 -25.25 -22.31
C ARG A 271 1.09 -25.94 -20.94
N ARG A 272 -0.01 -25.96 -20.17
CA ARG A 272 -0.11 -26.64 -18.89
C ARG A 272 0.14 -28.15 -19.05
N LYS A 273 -0.60 -28.80 -19.95
CA LYS A 273 -0.45 -30.23 -20.25
C LYS A 273 0.97 -30.60 -20.71
N LYS A 274 1.57 -29.77 -21.57
CA LYS A 274 2.96 -29.93 -21.99
C LYS A 274 3.95 -29.84 -20.83
N SER A 275 3.70 -28.93 -19.87
CA SER A 275 4.54 -28.80 -18.68
C SER A 275 4.40 -30.02 -17.77
N GLU A 276 3.18 -30.49 -17.53
CA GLU A 276 2.88 -31.70 -16.73
C GLU A 276 3.57 -32.96 -17.31
N ALA A 277 3.51 -33.14 -18.62
CA ALA A 277 4.20 -34.23 -19.29
C ALA A 277 5.75 -34.20 -19.11
N ASN A 278 6.31 -33.03 -18.78
CA ASN A 278 7.72 -32.84 -18.46
C ASN A 278 7.97 -32.74 -16.91
N GLY A 279 7.07 -33.21 -16.09
CA GLY A 279 7.20 -33.19 -14.63
C GLY A 279 7.16 -31.78 -13.99
N LYS A 280 6.60 -30.78 -14.68
CA LYS A 280 6.51 -29.39 -14.19
C LYS A 280 5.07 -28.93 -14.06
N LEU A 281 4.78 -28.16 -13.04
CA LEU A 281 3.47 -27.50 -12.88
C LEU A 281 3.51 -26.11 -13.50
N ARG A 282 2.39 -25.72 -14.10
CA ARG A 282 2.18 -24.39 -14.67
C ARG A 282 0.86 -23.81 -14.17
N GLY A 283 0.89 -22.61 -13.62
CA GLY A 283 -0.28 -21.88 -13.15
C GLY A 283 -0.52 -20.60 -13.95
N LEU A 284 -1.77 -20.16 -13.96
CA LEU A 284 -2.21 -18.89 -14.52
C LEU A 284 -3.04 -18.13 -13.49
N GLY A 285 -2.57 -16.94 -13.12
CA GLY A 285 -3.29 -16.00 -12.27
C GLY A 285 -3.82 -14.82 -13.07
N VAL A 286 -4.96 -14.29 -12.66
CA VAL A 286 -5.55 -13.05 -13.20
C VAL A 286 -5.84 -12.13 -12.05
N SER A 287 -5.47 -10.85 -12.19
CA SER A 287 -5.81 -9.79 -11.24
C SER A 287 -6.15 -8.53 -12.00
N SER A 288 -7.25 -7.90 -11.62
CA SER A 288 -7.67 -6.59 -12.16
C SER A 288 -7.70 -5.59 -11.02
N TYR A 289 -6.89 -4.54 -11.12
CA TYR A 289 -6.73 -3.57 -10.04
C TYR A 289 -6.65 -2.15 -10.57
N PHE A 290 -6.87 -1.21 -9.69
CA PHE A 290 -6.55 0.20 -9.90
C PHE A 290 -5.64 0.71 -8.78
N GLU A 291 -4.92 1.78 -9.05
CA GLU A 291 -4.06 2.46 -8.07
C GLU A 291 -4.56 3.88 -7.85
N ALA A 292 -4.87 4.23 -6.62
CA ALA A 292 -5.18 5.59 -6.23
C ALA A 292 -3.87 6.36 -6.01
N CYS A 293 -3.30 6.92 -7.08
CA CYS A 293 -1.96 7.51 -7.07
C CYS A 293 -1.91 8.88 -6.41
N GLY A 294 -2.98 9.67 -6.48
CA GLY A 294 -3.07 11.00 -5.86
C GLY A 294 -3.98 10.98 -4.63
N ILE A 295 -3.63 11.73 -3.60
CA ILE A 295 -4.51 12.02 -2.48
C ILE A 295 -4.82 13.51 -2.53
N ALA A 296 -5.79 13.88 -3.34
CA ALA A 296 -6.23 15.23 -3.61
C ALA A 296 -7.78 15.29 -3.63
N PRO A 297 -8.38 16.46 -3.42
CA PRO A 297 -7.76 17.75 -3.12
C PRO A 297 -7.30 17.85 -1.65
N SER A 298 -6.45 18.83 -1.34
CA SER A 298 -5.92 19.05 0.02
C SER A 298 -7.02 19.13 1.08
N ALA A 299 -8.18 19.72 0.76
CA ALA A 299 -9.32 19.79 1.67
C ALA A 299 -9.82 18.40 2.10
N ALA A 300 -9.84 17.40 1.21
CA ALA A 300 -10.21 16.04 1.55
C ALA A 300 -9.16 15.39 2.47
N VAL A 301 -7.89 15.59 2.19
CA VAL A 301 -6.77 15.10 3.02
C VAL A 301 -6.78 15.72 4.42
N MET A 302 -7.03 17.02 4.49
CA MET A 302 -7.14 17.75 5.76
C MET A 302 -8.34 17.28 6.61
N SER A 303 -9.47 16.93 5.96
CA SER A 303 -10.64 16.37 6.66
C SER A 303 -10.36 15.02 7.33
N LEU A 304 -9.31 14.33 6.90
CA LEU A 304 -8.83 13.09 7.50
C LEU A 304 -7.79 13.32 8.61
N GLY A 305 -7.59 14.58 9.03
CA GLY A 305 -6.65 14.96 10.10
C GLY A 305 -5.20 15.13 9.65
N CYS A 306 -4.92 15.09 8.34
CA CYS A 306 -3.59 15.40 7.81
C CYS A 306 -3.42 16.93 7.73
N GLY A 307 -2.46 17.48 8.46
CA GLY A 307 -2.22 18.92 8.54
C GLY A 307 -1.54 19.55 7.31
N VAL A 308 -1.24 18.76 6.29
CA VAL A 308 -0.54 19.18 5.08
C VAL A 308 -1.24 18.65 3.83
N GLY A 309 -1.22 19.42 2.75
CA GLY A 309 -1.67 18.97 1.43
C GLY A 309 -0.66 17.99 0.83
N LEU A 310 -1.16 17.03 0.05
CA LEU A 310 -0.34 16.07 -0.71
C LEU A 310 -0.38 16.46 -2.20
N TRP A 311 0.17 17.60 -2.52
CA TRP A 311 0.27 18.16 -3.86
C TRP A 311 1.72 18.52 -4.18
N GLU A 312 2.04 18.59 -5.43
CA GLU A 312 3.36 19.02 -5.92
C GLU A 312 3.29 20.39 -6.56
N SER A 313 4.40 21.11 -6.53
CA SER A 313 4.56 22.39 -7.24
C SER A 313 5.99 22.51 -7.77
N ALA A 314 6.13 23.25 -8.85
CA ALA A 314 7.43 23.64 -9.39
C ALA A 314 7.43 25.12 -9.70
N GLU A 315 8.56 25.79 -9.43
CA GLU A 315 8.79 27.20 -9.78
C GLU A 315 10.06 27.28 -10.63
N VAL A 316 9.98 27.94 -11.76
CA VAL A 316 11.13 28.23 -12.63
C VAL A 316 11.33 29.73 -12.68
N ARG A 317 12.54 30.20 -12.31
CA ARG A 317 12.94 31.60 -12.40
C ARG A 317 14.01 31.75 -13.48
N PHE A 318 13.82 32.70 -14.37
CA PHE A 318 14.78 33.09 -15.41
C PHE A 318 15.53 34.34 -15.03
#